data_d8dd7aa949cf4c9c187508ff4079d0d1
#
_entry.id   d8dd7aa949cf4c9c187508ff4079d0d1
#
_cell.length_a   1.000
_cell.length_b   1.000
_cell.length_c   1.000
_cell.angle_alpha   90.00
_cell.angle_beta   90.00
_cell.angle_gamma   90.00
#
_symmetry.space_group_name_H-M   'P 1'
#
loop_
_entity.id
_entity.type
_entity.pdbx_description
1 polymer ?
#
loop_
_entity_poly.entity_id
_entity_poly.type
_entity_poly.pdbx_seq_one_letter_code
_entity_poly.pdbx_strand_id
1 'polypeptide(L)'
;MQIIEPTAWRAQPWRNGAGVTHELVRWPEGEPFAVRISVADITAPAPFSAFAGYRRWLYLLEGGPVTLAHAGRDVVLAQPADGLAFTGDAQIAATAVARPGRDLNFMVREALPARVQILRGGARAELAGAAIAVFAIAGEVAVVAGAGAGAGDDRRSLRRHGCAWCTDAQIAVELGADALAAALVIER
;
A
#
# COMPACT_ATOMS: atom_id res chain seq x y z
N MET A 1 -6.00 -11.83 12.19
CA MET A 1 -5.07 -11.22 11.22
C MET A 1 -4.87 -12.15 10.04
N GLN A 2 -5.02 -11.66 8.81
CA GLN A 2 -4.79 -12.39 7.57
C GLN A 2 -3.42 -11.97 6.99
N ILE A 3 -2.61 -12.95 6.58
CA ILE A 3 -1.36 -12.70 5.84
C ILE A 3 -1.62 -13.01 4.36
N ILE A 4 -1.30 -12.07 3.50
CA ILE A 4 -1.50 -12.13 2.06
C ILE A 4 -0.11 -12.10 1.41
N GLU A 5 0.31 -13.26 0.94
CA GLU A 5 1.59 -13.42 0.25
C GLU A 5 1.46 -13.02 -1.23
N PRO A 6 2.57 -12.65 -1.90
CA PRO A 6 2.55 -12.30 -3.33
C PRO A 6 1.94 -13.37 -4.24
N THR A 7 2.04 -14.63 -3.87
CA THR A 7 1.44 -15.77 -4.61
C THR A 7 -0.09 -15.81 -4.55
N ALA A 8 -0.69 -15.09 -3.60
CA ALA A 8 -2.15 -15.02 -3.43
C ALA A 8 -2.77 -13.77 -4.09
N TRP A 9 -1.97 -12.91 -4.72
CA TRP A 9 -2.47 -11.71 -5.38
C TRP A 9 -3.35 -12.05 -6.58
N ARG A 10 -4.43 -11.28 -6.75
CA ARG A 10 -5.37 -11.45 -7.87
C ARG A 10 -5.00 -10.54 -9.02
N ALA A 11 -4.43 -11.08 -10.09
CA ALA A 11 -4.05 -10.32 -11.28
C ALA A 11 -5.27 -9.82 -12.04
N GLN A 12 -5.26 -8.54 -12.38
CA GLN A 12 -6.29 -7.85 -13.15
C GLN A 12 -5.62 -7.10 -14.30
N PRO A 13 -5.59 -7.67 -15.52
CA PRO A 13 -5.06 -6.98 -16.69
C PRO A 13 -5.81 -5.67 -16.97
N TRP A 14 -5.09 -4.63 -17.34
CA TRP A 14 -5.72 -3.36 -17.72
C TRP A 14 -6.46 -3.51 -19.06
N ARG A 15 -7.57 -2.81 -19.19
CA ARG A 15 -8.38 -2.86 -20.43
C ARG A 15 -7.62 -2.44 -21.68
N ASN A 16 -6.61 -1.56 -21.54
CA ASN A 16 -5.76 -1.08 -22.64
C ASN A 16 -4.56 -2.00 -22.91
N GLY A 17 -4.40 -3.10 -22.16
CA GLY A 17 -3.27 -4.03 -22.30
C GLY A 17 -1.91 -3.48 -21.84
N ALA A 18 -1.83 -2.27 -21.29
CA ALA A 18 -0.58 -1.59 -20.95
C ALA A 18 0.02 -2.01 -19.60
N GLY A 19 -0.67 -2.86 -18.82
CA GLY A 19 -0.16 -3.30 -17.52
C GLY A 19 -1.12 -4.23 -16.80
N VAL A 20 -0.71 -4.63 -15.61
CA VAL A 20 -1.46 -5.50 -14.71
C VAL A 20 -1.52 -4.85 -13.33
N THR A 21 -2.69 -4.86 -12.72
CA THR A 21 -2.86 -4.56 -11.29
C THR A 21 -3.08 -5.88 -10.55
N HIS A 22 -2.34 -6.07 -9.48
CA HIS A 22 -2.47 -7.21 -8.58
C HIS A 22 -3.22 -6.74 -7.33
N GLU A 23 -4.44 -7.19 -7.14
CA GLU A 23 -5.25 -6.85 -5.98
C GLU A 23 -4.92 -7.75 -4.80
N LEU A 24 -4.63 -7.14 -3.65
CA LEU A 24 -4.32 -7.82 -2.39
C LEU A 24 -5.53 -7.83 -1.46
N VAL A 25 -6.14 -6.66 -1.27
CA VAL A 25 -7.29 -6.45 -0.38
C VAL A 25 -8.36 -5.67 -1.11
N ARG A 26 -9.59 -6.12 -0.98
CA ARG A 26 -10.83 -5.37 -1.27
C ARG A 26 -11.78 -5.57 -0.10
N TRP A 27 -12.12 -4.50 0.59
CA TRP A 27 -12.96 -4.57 1.78
C TRP A 27 -14.06 -3.47 1.79
N PRO A 28 -15.32 -3.84 2.05
CA PRO A 28 -15.83 -5.21 1.91
C PRO A 28 -15.63 -5.74 0.49
N GLU A 29 -15.77 -7.05 0.29
CA GLU A 29 -15.72 -7.61 -1.07
C GLU A 29 -16.86 -7.07 -1.93
N GLY A 30 -16.58 -6.82 -3.22
CA GLY A 30 -17.53 -6.27 -4.18
C GLY A 30 -17.44 -4.76 -4.32
N GLU A 31 -18.49 -4.17 -4.90
CA GLU A 31 -18.61 -2.72 -5.09
C GLU A 31 -19.88 -2.20 -4.37
N PRO A 32 -19.83 -1.02 -3.78
CA PRO A 32 -18.65 -0.16 -3.62
C PRO A 32 -17.75 -0.66 -2.47
N PHE A 33 -16.43 -0.69 -2.69
CA PHE A 33 -15.48 -1.02 -1.62
C PHE A 33 -15.22 0.19 -0.70
N ALA A 34 -14.79 -0.07 0.52
CA ALA A 34 -14.30 0.94 1.47
C ALA A 34 -12.78 1.12 1.39
N VAL A 35 -12.06 -0.01 1.26
CA VAL A 35 -10.59 -0.07 1.14
C VAL A 35 -10.23 -1.01 0.00
N ARG A 36 -9.24 -0.59 -0.81
CA ARG A 36 -8.57 -1.45 -1.80
C ARG A 36 -7.08 -1.26 -1.70
N ILE A 37 -6.36 -2.37 -1.66
CA ILE A 37 -4.89 -2.38 -1.68
C ILE A 37 -4.45 -3.18 -2.90
N SER A 38 -3.58 -2.61 -3.70
CA SER A 38 -3.11 -3.25 -4.92
C SER A 38 -1.67 -2.85 -5.25
N VAL A 39 -0.99 -3.72 -5.99
CA VAL A 39 0.30 -3.45 -6.62
C VAL A 39 0.08 -3.39 -8.12
N ALA A 40 0.60 -2.38 -8.79
CA ALA A 40 0.50 -2.25 -10.24
C ALA A 40 1.90 -2.23 -10.90
N ASP A 41 1.98 -2.81 -12.08
CA ASP A 41 3.19 -2.73 -12.91
C ASP A 41 3.19 -1.38 -13.64
N ILE A 42 4.29 -0.62 -13.52
CA ILE A 42 4.54 0.61 -14.27
C ILE A 42 5.67 0.34 -15.25
N THR A 43 5.32 0.07 -16.49
CA THR A 43 6.29 -0.30 -17.54
C THR A 43 6.56 0.79 -18.56
N ALA A 44 5.65 1.74 -18.70
CA ALA A 44 5.71 2.85 -19.66
C ALA A 44 4.89 4.05 -19.17
N PRO A 45 5.08 5.24 -19.73
CA PRO A 45 4.23 6.39 -19.51
C PRO A 45 2.75 6.06 -19.80
N ALA A 46 1.88 6.34 -18.86
CA ALA A 46 0.43 6.09 -18.99
C ALA A 46 -0.36 6.92 -17.96
N PRO A 47 -1.61 7.28 -18.25
CA PRO A 47 -2.49 7.87 -17.27
C PRO A 47 -2.97 6.82 -16.26
N PHE A 48 -3.16 7.24 -15.02
CA PHE A 48 -3.82 6.45 -13.99
C PHE A 48 -5.34 6.56 -14.09
N SER A 49 -6.04 5.47 -13.81
CA SER A 49 -7.50 5.48 -13.76
C SER A 49 -8.01 6.37 -12.63
N ALA A 50 -9.07 7.12 -12.89
CA ALA A 50 -9.76 7.91 -11.88
C ALA A 50 -10.68 7.02 -11.02
N PHE A 51 -10.78 7.36 -9.73
CA PHE A 51 -11.65 6.73 -8.74
C PHE A 51 -12.29 7.80 -7.85
N ALA A 52 -13.30 8.50 -8.38
CA ALA A 52 -13.99 9.56 -7.64
C ALA A 52 -14.55 9.05 -6.30
N GLY A 53 -14.45 9.88 -5.26
CA GLY A 53 -14.88 9.54 -3.89
C GLY A 53 -13.89 8.72 -3.07
N TYR A 54 -12.67 8.56 -3.57
CA TYR A 54 -11.58 7.87 -2.86
C TYR A 54 -10.39 8.78 -2.67
N ARG A 55 -9.70 8.63 -1.52
CA ARG A 55 -8.32 9.08 -1.33
C ARG A 55 -7.37 7.97 -1.73
N ARG A 56 -6.25 8.34 -2.35
CA ARG A 56 -5.24 7.41 -2.84
C ARG A 56 -3.87 7.78 -2.29
N TRP A 57 -3.08 6.75 -2.00
CA TRP A 57 -1.65 6.86 -1.70
C TRP A 57 -0.93 5.88 -2.61
N LEU A 58 -0.02 6.40 -3.40
CA LEU A 58 0.82 5.63 -4.31
C LEU A 58 2.26 5.68 -3.83
N TYR A 59 2.92 4.54 -3.75
CA TYR A 59 4.33 4.43 -3.37
C TYR A 59 5.09 3.56 -4.35
N LEU A 60 6.26 4.03 -4.81
CA LEU A 60 7.17 3.20 -5.60
C LEU A 60 7.67 2.02 -4.75
N LEU A 61 7.64 0.81 -5.29
CA LEU A 61 8.17 -0.39 -4.65
C LEU A 61 9.53 -0.78 -5.20
N GLU A 62 9.67 -0.72 -6.50
CA GLU A 62 10.89 -1.11 -7.23
C GLU A 62 10.90 -0.50 -8.63
N GLY A 63 12.06 -0.51 -9.31
CA GLY A 63 12.23 0.12 -10.62
C GLY A 63 12.49 1.61 -10.51
N GLY A 64 11.97 2.40 -11.46
CA GLY A 64 12.07 3.85 -11.48
C GLY A 64 13.46 4.40 -11.82
N PRO A 65 13.71 5.74 -11.69
CA PRO A 65 12.73 6.75 -11.35
C PRO A 65 11.48 6.79 -12.22
N VAL A 66 10.35 7.11 -11.58
CA VAL A 66 9.07 7.37 -12.25
C VAL A 66 8.69 8.83 -12.03
N THR A 67 8.42 9.57 -13.10
CA THR A 67 7.91 10.94 -13.00
C THR A 67 6.40 10.93 -13.16
N LEU A 68 5.70 11.51 -12.19
CA LEU A 68 4.25 11.64 -12.18
C LEU A 68 3.88 13.11 -12.41
N ALA A 69 3.07 13.40 -13.44
CA ALA A 69 2.41 14.69 -13.57
C ALA A 69 1.21 14.76 -12.63
N HIS A 70 1.17 15.76 -11.76
CA HIS A 70 0.07 16.01 -10.83
C HIS A 70 -0.10 17.52 -10.57
N ALA A 71 -1.32 18.04 -10.73
CA ALA A 71 -1.68 19.43 -10.46
C ALA A 71 -0.70 20.46 -11.09
N GLY A 72 -0.28 20.21 -12.33
CA GLY A 72 0.65 21.06 -13.08
C GLY A 72 2.11 21.01 -12.62
N ARG A 73 2.49 19.99 -11.84
CA ARG A 73 3.86 19.75 -11.36
C ARG A 73 4.29 18.32 -11.62
N ASP A 74 5.60 18.15 -11.78
CA ASP A 74 6.23 16.84 -11.85
C ASP A 74 6.67 16.40 -10.44
N VAL A 75 6.28 15.18 -10.06
CA VAL A 75 6.70 14.51 -8.83
C VAL A 75 7.55 13.31 -9.24
N VAL A 76 8.81 13.28 -8.81
CA VAL A 76 9.73 12.19 -9.13
C VAL A 76 9.76 11.20 -7.96
N LEU A 77 9.39 9.95 -8.24
CA LEU A 77 9.55 8.82 -7.33
C LEU A 77 10.86 8.10 -7.71
N ALA A 78 11.91 8.30 -6.93
CA ALA A 78 13.26 7.85 -7.26
C ALA A 78 13.64 6.53 -6.58
N GLN A 79 13.11 6.28 -5.38
CA GLN A 79 13.47 5.13 -4.55
C GLN A 79 12.26 4.50 -3.89
N PRO A 80 12.37 3.26 -3.39
CA PRO A 80 11.28 2.59 -2.67
C PRO A 80 10.72 3.44 -1.52
N ALA A 81 9.40 3.46 -1.42
CA ALA A 81 8.58 4.27 -0.52
C ALA A 81 8.54 5.78 -0.82
N ASP A 82 9.18 6.29 -1.87
CA ASP A 82 8.79 7.59 -2.42
C ASP A 82 7.34 7.48 -2.90
N GLY A 83 6.53 8.49 -2.59
CA GLY A 83 5.10 8.38 -2.84
C GLY A 83 4.38 9.71 -2.97
N LEU A 84 3.12 9.62 -3.36
CA LEU A 84 2.20 10.73 -3.55
C LEU A 84 0.84 10.37 -2.99
N ALA A 85 0.24 11.29 -2.22
CA ALA A 85 -1.15 11.23 -1.80
C ALA A 85 -2.00 12.19 -2.65
N PHE A 86 -3.17 11.72 -3.12
CA PHE A 86 -4.05 12.50 -3.99
C PHE A 86 -5.50 12.03 -3.90
N THR A 87 -6.44 12.85 -4.36
CA THR A 87 -7.85 12.47 -4.48
C THR A 87 -8.05 11.56 -5.70
N GLY A 88 -8.96 10.61 -5.63
CA GLY A 88 -9.14 9.61 -6.67
C GLY A 88 -9.63 10.17 -8.01
N ASP A 89 -10.21 11.37 -8.03
CA ASP A 89 -10.60 12.11 -9.24
C ASP A 89 -9.46 12.95 -9.84
N ALA A 90 -8.32 13.06 -9.15
CA ALA A 90 -7.18 13.79 -9.66
C ALA A 90 -6.64 13.18 -10.95
N GLN A 91 -6.29 14.03 -11.89
CA GLN A 91 -5.61 13.62 -13.12
C GLN A 91 -4.13 13.38 -12.82
N ILE A 92 -3.75 12.10 -12.79
CA ILE A 92 -2.38 11.64 -12.56
C ILE A 92 -1.92 10.86 -13.79
N ALA A 93 -0.71 11.09 -14.24
CA ALA A 93 -0.11 10.29 -15.29
C ALA A 93 1.39 10.05 -15.00
N ALA A 94 1.88 8.85 -15.24
CA ALA A 94 3.30 8.63 -15.39
C ALA A 94 3.74 9.25 -16.73
N THR A 95 4.63 10.22 -16.69
CA THR A 95 5.15 10.94 -17.88
C THR A 95 6.51 10.43 -18.29
N ALA A 96 7.28 9.88 -17.36
CA ALA A 96 8.55 9.20 -17.63
C ALA A 96 8.72 7.99 -16.71
N VAL A 97 9.24 6.90 -17.26
CA VAL A 97 9.58 5.66 -16.55
C VAL A 97 10.99 5.27 -16.98
N ALA A 98 11.98 5.52 -16.14
CA ALA A 98 13.37 5.25 -16.48
C ALA A 98 13.68 3.75 -16.52
N ARG A 99 13.07 2.98 -15.63
CA ARG A 99 13.11 1.51 -15.62
C ARG A 99 11.73 1.00 -15.21
N PRO A 100 11.21 -0.06 -15.85
CA PRO A 100 10.01 -0.74 -15.43
C PRO A 100 10.04 -1.05 -13.93
N GLY A 101 8.91 -0.86 -13.25
CA GLY A 101 8.81 -1.03 -11.82
C GLY A 101 7.39 -1.35 -11.37
N ARG A 102 7.19 -1.24 -10.08
CA ARG A 102 5.89 -1.47 -9.44
C ARG A 102 5.58 -0.37 -8.46
N ASP A 103 4.31 -0.05 -8.35
CA ASP A 103 3.78 0.79 -7.26
C ASP A 103 2.83 0.03 -6.35
N LEU A 104 2.77 0.46 -5.09
CA LEU A 104 1.75 0.10 -4.12
C LEU A 104 0.69 1.19 -4.09
N ASN A 105 -0.57 0.82 -4.24
CA ASN A 105 -1.71 1.72 -4.11
C ASN A 105 -2.57 1.36 -2.92
N PHE A 106 -2.81 2.33 -2.03
CA PHE A 106 -3.90 2.31 -1.06
C PHE A 106 -5.01 3.22 -1.57
N MET A 107 -6.21 2.71 -1.66
CA MET A 107 -7.42 3.46 -1.96
C MET A 107 -8.40 3.32 -0.81
N VAL A 108 -8.86 4.44 -0.28
CA VAL A 108 -9.80 4.47 0.84
C VAL A 108 -10.91 5.45 0.50
N ARG A 109 -12.16 5.07 0.76
CA ARG A 109 -13.31 5.95 0.59
C ARG A 109 -13.10 7.23 1.39
N GLU A 110 -13.31 8.40 0.81
CA GLU A 110 -13.04 9.71 1.42
C GLU A 110 -13.75 9.94 2.75
N ALA A 111 -14.95 9.37 2.91
CA ALA A 111 -15.72 9.47 4.15
C ALA A 111 -15.09 8.73 5.34
N LEU A 112 -14.11 7.86 5.12
CA LEU A 112 -13.44 7.14 6.20
C LEU A 112 -12.18 7.89 6.65
N PRO A 113 -12.04 8.19 7.94
CA PRO A 113 -10.80 8.76 8.46
C PRO A 113 -9.68 7.72 8.33
N ALA A 114 -8.64 8.06 7.58
CA ALA A 114 -7.54 7.16 7.30
C ALA A 114 -6.21 7.89 7.22
N ARG A 115 -5.15 7.20 7.61
CA ARG A 115 -3.76 7.65 7.41
C ARG A 115 -2.90 6.53 6.87
N VAL A 116 -1.89 6.91 6.08
CA VAL A 116 -0.82 6.03 5.65
C VAL A 116 0.50 6.58 6.16
N GLN A 117 1.34 5.72 6.68
CA GLN A 117 2.68 6.08 7.16
C GLN A 117 3.72 5.08 6.65
N ILE A 118 4.91 5.59 6.36
CA ILE A 118 6.07 4.76 6.04
C ILE A 118 6.85 4.52 7.33
N LEU A 119 6.99 3.25 7.66
CA LEU A 119 7.77 2.78 8.81
C LEU A 119 9.17 2.39 8.32
N ARG A 120 10.20 2.88 9.01
CA ARG A 120 11.61 2.66 8.67
C ARG A 120 12.33 1.95 9.80
N GLY A 121 13.39 1.24 9.45
CA GLY A 121 14.09 0.26 10.24
C GLY A 121 14.48 0.62 11.67
N GLY A 122 14.64 -0.41 12.50
CA GLY A 122 14.96 -0.32 13.92
C GLY A 122 13.80 0.15 14.82
N ALA A 123 12.59 0.37 14.25
CA ALA A 123 11.44 0.87 14.99
C ALA A 123 10.46 -0.25 15.36
N ARG A 124 9.78 -0.06 16.49
CA ARG A 124 8.54 -0.74 16.84
C ARG A 124 7.41 0.29 16.79
N ALA A 125 6.37 0.03 16.03
CA ALA A 125 5.21 0.90 15.92
C ALA A 125 3.96 0.18 16.44
N GLU A 126 3.19 0.86 17.30
CA GLU A 126 1.88 0.39 17.74
C GLU A 126 0.80 1.02 16.87
N LEU A 127 -0.07 0.19 16.30
CA LEU A 127 -1.15 0.60 15.42
C LEU A 127 -2.48 0.09 15.98
N ALA A 128 -3.49 0.96 16.00
CA ALA A 128 -4.85 0.60 16.40
C ALA A 128 -5.85 1.27 15.47
N GLY A 129 -6.90 0.56 15.08
CA GLY A 129 -7.92 1.09 14.18
C GLY A 129 -9.05 0.11 13.88
N ALA A 130 -10.06 0.61 13.17
CA ALA A 130 -11.16 -0.21 12.64
C ALA A 130 -10.65 -1.17 11.54
N ALA A 131 -9.63 -0.76 10.79
CA ALA A 131 -8.90 -1.67 9.90
C ALA A 131 -7.44 -1.23 9.78
N ILE A 132 -6.54 -2.20 9.64
CA ILE A 132 -5.10 -1.96 9.53
C ILE A 132 -4.53 -2.86 8.43
N ALA A 133 -3.70 -2.27 7.57
CA ALA A 133 -2.84 -3.01 6.67
C ALA A 133 -1.37 -2.66 6.92
N VAL A 134 -0.51 -3.67 6.87
CA VAL A 134 0.96 -3.49 6.90
C VAL A 134 1.53 -4.20 5.69
N PHE A 135 2.18 -3.47 4.81
CA PHE A 135 2.82 -4.00 3.60
C PHE A 135 4.34 -3.93 3.74
N ALA A 136 5.02 -5.07 3.64
CA ALA A 136 6.47 -5.15 3.72
C ALA A 136 7.11 -4.75 2.38
N ILE A 137 7.77 -3.61 2.32
CA ILE A 137 8.45 -3.12 1.10
C ILE A 137 9.83 -3.76 0.98
N ALA A 138 10.61 -3.76 2.06
CA ALA A 138 11.96 -4.31 2.09
C ALA A 138 12.34 -4.73 3.51
N GLY A 139 13.37 -5.58 3.63
CA GLY A 139 13.93 -6.02 4.91
C GLY A 139 13.00 -6.95 5.69
N GLU A 140 13.30 -7.10 6.95
CA GLU A 140 12.58 -7.98 7.87
C GLU A 140 11.47 -7.20 8.59
N VAL A 141 10.21 -7.57 8.34
CA VAL A 141 9.02 -6.96 8.93
C VAL A 141 8.22 -8.05 9.64
N ALA A 142 7.86 -7.82 10.89
CA ALA A 142 6.96 -8.69 11.63
C ALA A 142 5.78 -7.90 12.18
N VAL A 143 4.64 -8.56 12.27
CA VAL A 143 3.41 -8.03 12.87
C VAL A 143 3.03 -8.92 14.04
N VAL A 144 2.76 -8.30 15.18
CA VAL A 144 2.35 -8.96 16.41
C VAL A 144 0.92 -8.57 16.74
N ALA A 145 0.01 -9.53 16.74
CA ALA A 145 -1.39 -9.28 17.12
C ALA A 145 -1.56 -9.31 18.63
N GLY A 146 -2.49 -8.47 19.14
CA GLY A 146 -2.86 -8.49 20.56
C GLY A 146 -1.79 -7.87 21.47
N ALA A 147 -1.23 -6.73 21.14
CA ALA A 147 -0.31 -5.96 21.96
C ALA A 147 -0.99 -5.44 23.26
N GLY A 148 -1.38 -6.36 24.15
CA GLY A 148 -1.94 -6.12 25.48
C GLY A 148 -1.42 -7.18 26.45
N ALA A 149 -1.25 -6.82 27.72
CA ALA A 149 -0.77 -7.73 28.76
C ALA A 149 -1.66 -8.99 28.86
N GLY A 150 -1.16 -10.15 28.39
CA GLY A 150 -1.84 -11.45 28.48
C GLY A 150 -2.32 -12.07 27.17
N ALA A 151 -2.19 -11.41 26.02
CA ALA A 151 -2.45 -12.02 24.72
C ALA A 151 -1.24 -12.85 24.29
N GLY A 152 -1.48 -14.08 23.82
CA GLY A 152 -0.42 -14.92 23.23
C GLY A 152 0.26 -14.22 22.07
N ASP A 153 1.56 -14.36 21.98
CA ASP A 153 2.41 -13.64 21.01
C ASP A 153 2.23 -14.20 19.59
N ASP A 154 1.09 -13.86 18.93
CA ASP A 154 0.86 -14.23 17.52
C ASP A 154 1.71 -13.34 16.60
N ARG A 155 3.00 -13.60 16.63
CA ARG A 155 4.00 -12.93 15.81
C ARG A 155 4.06 -13.57 14.42
N ARG A 156 3.86 -12.77 13.38
CA ARG A 156 3.92 -13.18 11.97
C ARG A 156 4.95 -12.36 11.22
N SER A 157 5.92 -13.04 10.62
CA SER A 157 6.87 -12.40 9.71
C SER A 157 6.24 -12.22 8.34
N LEU A 158 6.43 -11.04 7.75
CA LEU A 158 6.04 -10.73 6.39
C LEU A 158 7.25 -10.90 5.46
N ARG A 159 7.09 -11.67 4.41
CA ARG A 159 8.04 -11.68 3.29
C ARG A 159 7.99 -10.35 2.56
N ARG A 160 9.02 -10.05 1.79
CA ARG A 160 9.00 -8.89 0.90
C ARG A 160 7.74 -8.90 0.04
N HIS A 161 7.03 -7.78 0.02
CA HIS A 161 5.73 -7.57 -0.64
C HIS A 161 4.56 -8.37 -0.01
N GLY A 162 4.77 -9.05 1.09
CA GLY A 162 3.68 -9.61 1.90
C GLY A 162 2.88 -8.50 2.59
N CYS A 163 1.59 -8.74 2.79
CA CYS A 163 0.68 -7.80 3.45
C CYS A 163 -0.04 -8.49 4.61
N ALA A 164 -0.04 -7.86 5.78
CA ALA A 164 -0.93 -8.21 6.87
C ALA A 164 -2.18 -7.33 6.79
N TRP A 165 -3.36 -7.93 6.93
CA TRP A 165 -4.65 -7.26 6.98
C TRP A 165 -5.44 -7.70 8.21
N CYS A 166 -6.02 -6.76 8.95
CA CYS A 166 -6.89 -7.04 10.08
C CYS A 166 -7.93 -5.93 10.28
N THR A 167 -9.06 -6.29 10.89
CA THR A 167 -10.13 -5.37 11.27
C THR A 167 -10.30 -5.37 12.79
N ASP A 168 -10.76 -4.24 13.35
CA ASP A 168 -10.97 -4.02 14.80
C ASP A 168 -9.77 -4.50 15.64
N ALA A 169 -8.57 -4.08 15.23
CA ALA A 169 -7.34 -4.61 15.77
C ALA A 169 -6.47 -3.55 16.47
N GLN A 170 -5.62 -4.05 17.34
CA GLN A 170 -4.42 -3.39 17.82
C GLN A 170 -3.24 -4.33 17.56
N ILE A 171 -2.23 -3.83 16.88
CA ILE A 171 -1.06 -4.61 16.50
C ILE A 171 0.23 -3.82 16.75
N ALA A 172 1.32 -4.53 16.98
CA ALA A 172 2.67 -3.97 16.89
C ALA A 172 3.31 -4.38 15.58
N VAL A 173 4.08 -3.47 14.99
CA VAL A 173 4.94 -3.72 13.82
C VAL A 173 6.39 -3.60 14.26
N GLU A 174 7.15 -4.65 14.07
CA GLU A 174 8.58 -4.73 14.39
C GLU A 174 9.38 -4.75 13.10
N LEU A 175 10.36 -3.86 13.00
CA LEU A 175 11.19 -3.69 11.81
C LEU A 175 12.66 -3.98 12.12
N GLY A 176 13.27 -4.84 11.31
CA GLY A 176 14.73 -4.98 11.29
C GLY A 176 15.43 -3.69 10.89
N ALA A 177 16.75 -3.61 11.05
CA ALA A 177 17.52 -2.36 10.88
C ALA A 177 17.34 -1.70 9.50
N ASP A 178 17.27 -2.50 8.43
CA ASP A 178 17.14 -2.03 7.05
C ASP A 178 15.71 -2.20 6.50
N ALA A 179 14.74 -2.46 7.39
CA ALA A 179 13.38 -2.74 6.96
C ALA A 179 12.61 -1.47 6.59
N LEU A 180 11.66 -1.66 5.67
CA LEU A 180 10.79 -0.63 5.16
C LEU A 180 9.38 -1.20 4.98
N ALA A 181 8.39 -0.57 5.57
CA ALA A 181 6.99 -0.98 5.44
C ALA A 181 6.08 0.24 5.24
N ALA A 182 4.96 0.01 4.57
CA ALA A 182 3.86 0.98 4.51
C ALA A 182 2.70 0.47 5.36
N ALA A 183 2.19 1.31 6.26
CA ALA A 183 1.05 0.99 7.11
C ALA A 183 -0.12 1.92 6.81
N LEU A 184 -1.28 1.33 6.49
CA LEU A 184 -2.57 2.00 6.40
C LEU A 184 -3.35 1.73 7.69
N VAL A 185 -3.92 2.78 8.29
CA VAL A 185 -4.83 2.68 9.42
C VAL A 185 -6.12 3.41 9.07
N ILE A 186 -7.24 2.70 9.17
CA ILE A 186 -8.60 3.28 9.19
C ILE A 186 -8.92 3.54 10.66
N GLU A 187 -9.19 4.78 11.01
CA GLU A 187 -9.49 5.19 12.39
C GLU A 187 -10.90 4.73 12.78
N ARG A 188 -11.16 4.68 14.09
CA ARG A 188 -12.49 4.33 14.64
C ARG A 188 -13.40 5.54 14.68
#